data_52aa8d4cc0ecb168cdf7e923050c38f8
#
_entry.id   52aa8d4cc0ecb168cdf7e923050c38f8
#
_cell.length_a   1.000
_cell.length_b   1.000
_cell.length_c   1.000
_cell.angle_alpha   90.00
_cell.angle_beta   90.00
_cell.angle_gamma   90.00
#
_symmetry.space_group_name_H-M   'P 1'
#
loop_
_entity.id
_entity.type
_entity.pdbx_description
1 polymer ?
#
loop_
_entity_poly.entity_id
_entity_poly.type
_entity_poly.pdbx_seq_one_letter_code
_entity_poly.pdbx_strand_id
1 'polypeptide(L)'
;MVFSKKGCRRSKIVLDFLCKESYDLRDFVALVSYLRSPNGCPWDQVQTHESIRRNFLEETYEACEAIDAGDLVHMREELGDVLMQVLFHTDIEREAGHFDIDDVADAACKKLVYRH
;
A
#
# COMPACT_ATOMS: atom_id res chain seq x y z
N MET A 1 -10.33 4.60 -3.02
CA MET A 1 -9.72 3.43 -2.42
C MET A 1 -10.26 3.20 -1.03
N VAL A 2 -10.73 2.03 -0.75
CA VAL A 2 -11.56 1.84 0.43
C VAL A 2 -11.31 0.54 1.18
N PHE A 3 -10.09 0.11 1.20
CA PHE A 3 -9.80 -1.16 1.82
C PHE A 3 -10.34 -1.31 3.20
N SER A 4 -10.10 -0.34 4.04
CA SER A 4 -10.10 -0.65 5.45
C SER A 4 -10.97 0.26 6.31
N LYS A 5 -11.73 1.14 5.70
CA LYS A 5 -12.45 2.12 6.51
C LYS A 5 -13.69 1.58 7.20
N LYS A 6 -14.34 0.58 6.62
CA LYS A 6 -15.55 -0.01 7.21
C LYS A 6 -15.18 -1.21 8.05
N GLY A 7 -15.65 -1.26 9.28
CA GLY A 7 -15.45 -2.38 10.16
C GLY A 7 -14.13 -2.42 10.89
N CYS A 8 -13.22 -1.50 10.61
CA CYS A 8 -11.96 -1.40 11.32
C CYS A 8 -12.11 -0.63 12.61
N ARG A 9 -11.67 -1.20 13.71
CA ARG A 9 -11.56 -0.50 14.97
C ARG A 9 -10.17 0.07 15.10
N ARG A 10 -10.08 1.29 15.62
CA ARG A 10 -8.79 1.89 15.92
C ARG A 10 -8.15 1.15 17.07
N SER A 11 -6.96 0.62 16.85
CA SER A 11 -6.13 0.04 17.87
C SER A 11 -5.21 1.09 18.47
N LYS A 12 -4.53 0.73 19.54
CA LYS A 12 -3.52 1.59 20.15
C LYS A 12 -2.44 2.00 19.16
N ILE A 13 -1.99 1.06 18.31
CA ILE A 13 -0.93 1.34 17.31
C ILE A 13 -1.41 2.34 16.25
N VAL A 14 -2.65 2.20 15.79
CA VAL A 14 -3.21 3.18 14.85
C VAL A 14 -3.33 4.54 15.53
N LEU A 15 -3.70 4.59 16.80
CA LEU A 15 -3.74 5.84 17.56
C LEU A 15 -2.35 6.46 17.70
N ASP A 16 -1.29 5.64 17.87
CA ASP A 16 0.08 6.14 17.90
C ASP A 16 0.47 6.77 16.57
N PHE A 17 0.07 6.18 15.44
CA PHE A 17 0.25 6.82 14.13
C PHE A 17 -0.48 8.16 14.05
N LEU A 18 -1.65 8.27 14.63
CA LEU A 18 -2.43 9.53 14.62
C LEU A 18 -1.75 10.67 15.39
N CYS A 19 -0.78 10.38 16.23
CA CYS A 19 -0.03 11.40 16.97
C CYS A 19 1.10 12.04 16.15
N LYS A 20 1.37 11.58 14.94
CA LYS A 20 2.42 12.14 14.10
C LYS A 20 1.87 13.29 13.27
N GLU A 21 2.67 14.34 13.10
CA GLU A 21 2.31 15.47 12.23
C GLU A 21 2.50 15.15 10.76
N SER A 22 3.44 14.27 10.44
CA SER A 22 3.70 13.84 9.07
C SER A 22 4.15 12.38 9.06
N TYR A 23 4.00 11.76 7.91
CA TYR A 23 4.32 10.34 7.71
C TYR A 23 5.27 10.20 6.54
N ASP A 24 6.13 9.19 6.60
CA ASP A 24 7.03 8.85 5.51
C ASP A 24 6.71 7.46 4.94
N LEU A 25 7.52 7.01 4.00
CA LEU A 25 7.31 5.72 3.35
C LEU A 25 7.42 4.56 4.35
N ARG A 26 8.32 4.67 5.32
CA ARG A 26 8.48 3.63 6.35
C ARG A 26 7.22 3.50 7.22
N ASP A 27 6.61 4.63 7.56
CA ASP A 27 5.33 4.63 8.28
C ASP A 27 4.25 3.93 7.45
N PHE A 28 4.21 4.19 6.14
CA PHE A 28 3.21 3.60 5.26
C PHE A 28 3.37 2.07 5.21
N VAL A 29 4.60 1.61 5.03
CA VAL A 29 4.89 0.16 5.04
C VAL A 29 4.46 -0.47 6.37
N ALA A 30 4.83 0.15 7.48
CA ALA A 30 4.49 -0.36 8.80
C ALA A 30 2.98 -0.37 9.05
N LEU A 31 2.28 0.67 8.61
CA LEU A 31 0.83 0.77 8.78
C LEU A 31 0.10 -0.34 8.00
N VAL A 32 0.47 -0.56 6.74
CA VAL A 32 -0.13 -1.62 5.93
C VAL A 32 0.11 -2.99 6.58
N SER A 33 1.34 -3.24 7.00
CA SER A 33 1.68 -4.50 7.65
C SER A 33 0.88 -4.71 8.94
N TYR A 34 0.71 -3.64 9.72
CA TYR A 34 -0.08 -3.70 10.93
C TYR A 34 -1.55 -3.99 10.63
N LEU A 35 -2.14 -3.28 9.66
CA LEU A 35 -3.55 -3.46 9.29
C LEU A 35 -3.84 -4.89 8.85
N ARG A 36 -2.87 -5.56 8.23
CA ARG A 36 -2.99 -6.95 7.80
C ARG A 36 -2.63 -7.96 8.89
N SER A 37 -2.13 -7.51 10.03
CA SER A 37 -1.78 -8.39 11.15
C SER A 37 -3.04 -8.87 11.89
N PRO A 38 -2.94 -9.92 12.72
CA PRO A 38 -4.07 -10.42 13.49
C PRO A 38 -4.74 -9.38 14.40
N ASN A 39 -4.00 -8.36 14.80
CA ASN A 39 -4.52 -7.27 15.63
C ASN A 39 -4.96 -6.05 14.85
N GLY A 40 -4.89 -6.11 13.53
CA GLY A 40 -5.22 -5.00 12.65
C GLY A 40 -6.68 -5.00 12.20
N CYS A 41 -6.89 -4.76 10.91
CA CYS A 41 -8.21 -4.67 10.32
C CYS A 41 -8.68 -6.04 9.79
N PRO A 42 -9.83 -6.56 10.26
CA PRO A 42 -10.33 -7.86 9.77
C PRO A 42 -10.52 -7.93 8.26
N TRP A 43 -10.89 -6.81 7.64
CA TRP A 43 -11.06 -6.74 6.19
C TRP A 43 -9.74 -6.89 5.45
N ASP A 44 -8.70 -6.25 5.96
CA ASP A 44 -7.38 -6.28 5.33
C ASP A 44 -6.68 -7.61 5.51
N GLN A 45 -6.93 -8.28 6.64
CA GLN A 45 -6.33 -9.59 6.93
C GLN A 45 -6.73 -10.67 5.95
N VAL A 46 -7.95 -10.63 5.44
CA VAL A 46 -8.50 -11.68 4.59
C VAL A 46 -8.27 -11.45 3.10
N GLN A 47 -7.67 -10.32 2.72
CA GLN A 47 -7.41 -10.02 1.32
C GLN A 47 -6.33 -10.95 0.75
N THR A 48 -6.53 -11.34 -0.50
CA THR A 48 -5.57 -12.14 -1.26
C THR A 48 -5.16 -11.37 -2.51
N HIS A 49 -4.14 -11.84 -3.21
CA HIS A 49 -3.77 -11.23 -4.50
C HIS A 49 -4.97 -11.16 -5.45
N GLU A 50 -5.74 -12.22 -5.50
CA GLU A 50 -6.91 -12.31 -6.38
C GLU A 50 -7.99 -11.32 -5.98
N SER A 51 -8.25 -11.18 -4.67
CA SER A 51 -9.32 -10.30 -4.19
C SER A 51 -9.03 -8.82 -4.41
N ILE A 52 -7.75 -8.42 -4.42
CA ILE A 52 -7.36 -7.01 -4.59
C ILE A 52 -6.80 -6.69 -5.97
N ARG A 53 -6.63 -7.69 -6.84
CA ARG A 53 -6.09 -7.48 -8.18
C ARG A 53 -6.87 -6.44 -8.98
N ARG A 54 -8.19 -6.49 -8.91
CA ARG A 54 -9.06 -5.54 -9.61
C ARG A 54 -8.87 -4.12 -9.07
N ASN A 55 -8.75 -3.98 -7.76
CA ASN A 55 -8.49 -2.68 -7.14
C ASN A 55 -7.18 -2.09 -7.64
N PHE A 56 -6.17 -2.92 -7.81
CA PHE A 56 -4.87 -2.48 -8.34
C PHE A 56 -5.03 -1.85 -9.73
N LEU A 57 -5.80 -2.51 -10.60
CA LEU A 57 -6.08 -1.98 -11.93
C LEU A 57 -6.88 -0.68 -11.86
N GLU A 58 -7.91 -0.61 -11.05
CA GLU A 58 -8.75 0.57 -10.90
C GLU A 58 -7.95 1.77 -10.40
N GLU A 59 -7.12 1.58 -9.39
CA GLU A 59 -6.29 2.66 -8.85
C GLU A 59 -5.27 3.15 -9.89
N THR A 60 -4.73 2.24 -10.69
CA THR A 60 -3.81 2.62 -11.77
C THR A 60 -4.52 3.47 -12.82
N TYR A 61 -5.73 3.12 -13.21
CA TYR A 61 -6.53 3.91 -14.13
C TYR A 61 -6.84 5.29 -13.57
N GLU A 62 -7.21 5.38 -12.31
CA GLU A 62 -7.47 6.67 -11.66
C GLU A 62 -6.22 7.54 -11.62
N ALA A 63 -5.07 6.94 -11.37
CA ALA A 63 -3.79 7.67 -11.41
C ALA A 63 -3.52 8.21 -12.83
N CYS A 64 -3.78 7.41 -13.85
CA CYS A 64 -3.63 7.84 -15.24
C CYS A 64 -4.57 8.98 -15.58
N GLU A 65 -5.81 8.95 -15.13
CA GLU A 65 -6.77 10.04 -15.33
C GLU A 65 -6.28 11.34 -14.69
N ALA A 66 -5.74 11.26 -13.50
CA ALA A 66 -5.19 12.43 -12.81
C ALA A 66 -3.98 13.01 -13.58
N ILE A 67 -3.14 12.15 -14.13
CA ILE A 67 -1.99 12.55 -14.97
C ILE A 67 -2.49 13.26 -16.22
N ASP A 68 -3.47 12.68 -16.90
CA ASP A 68 -4.04 13.24 -18.12
C ASP A 68 -4.69 14.60 -17.87
N ALA A 69 -5.34 14.76 -16.74
CA ALA A 69 -5.97 16.02 -16.34
C ALA A 69 -4.96 17.09 -15.88
N GLY A 70 -3.72 16.70 -15.61
CA GLY A 70 -2.72 17.62 -15.08
C GLY A 70 -3.01 18.11 -13.66
N ASP A 71 -3.82 17.39 -12.91
CA ASP A 71 -4.22 17.74 -11.55
C ASP A 71 -3.20 17.14 -10.56
N LEU A 72 -2.27 17.97 -10.12
CA LEU A 72 -1.16 17.52 -9.28
C LEU A 72 -1.63 17.04 -7.89
N VAL A 73 -2.64 17.68 -7.34
CA VAL A 73 -3.17 17.26 -6.03
C VAL A 73 -3.81 15.88 -6.13
N HIS A 74 -4.65 15.69 -7.15
CA HIS A 74 -5.30 14.40 -7.40
C HIS A 74 -4.29 13.32 -7.77
N MET A 75 -3.30 13.66 -8.59
CA MET A 75 -2.23 12.73 -8.95
C MET A 75 -1.50 12.22 -7.71
N ARG A 76 -1.16 13.10 -6.78
CA ARG A 76 -0.49 12.70 -5.54
C ARG A 76 -1.33 11.71 -4.72
N GLU A 77 -2.63 11.97 -4.59
CA GLU A 77 -3.55 11.05 -3.92
C GLU A 77 -3.60 9.70 -4.60
N GLU A 78 -3.77 9.68 -5.90
CA GLU A 78 -3.91 8.43 -6.65
C GLU A 78 -2.63 7.62 -6.70
N LEU A 79 -1.47 8.28 -6.74
CA LEU A 79 -0.20 7.58 -6.63
C LEU A 79 -0.03 6.91 -5.27
N GLY A 80 -0.54 7.55 -4.22
CA GLY A 80 -0.59 6.94 -2.90
C GLY A 80 -1.46 5.69 -2.87
N ASP A 81 -2.61 5.72 -3.54
CA ASP A 81 -3.51 4.58 -3.62
C ASP A 81 -2.89 3.42 -4.43
N VAL A 82 -2.18 3.73 -5.52
CA VAL A 82 -1.44 2.71 -6.28
C VAL A 82 -0.33 2.10 -5.42
N LEU A 83 0.42 2.94 -4.73
CA LEU A 83 1.48 2.47 -3.83
C LEU A 83 0.92 1.56 -2.72
N MET A 84 -0.25 1.90 -2.19
CA MET A 84 -0.91 1.07 -1.18
C MET A 84 -1.19 -0.33 -1.73
N GLN A 85 -1.61 -0.44 -2.99
CA GLN A 85 -1.82 -1.75 -3.62
C GLN A 85 -0.53 -2.56 -3.69
N VAL A 86 0.57 -1.91 -4.06
CA VAL A 86 1.89 -2.55 -4.08
C VAL A 86 2.26 -3.05 -2.70
N LEU A 87 2.06 -2.24 -1.68
CA LEU A 87 2.38 -2.61 -0.30
C LEU A 87 1.53 -3.77 0.20
N PHE A 88 0.24 -3.81 -0.16
CA PHE A 88 -0.63 -4.93 0.18
C PHE A 88 -0.14 -6.24 -0.44
N HIS A 89 0.17 -6.23 -1.74
CA HIS A 89 0.67 -7.43 -2.41
C HIS A 89 1.99 -7.91 -1.83
N THR A 90 2.89 -6.98 -1.53
CA THR A 90 4.18 -7.34 -0.94
C THR A 90 4.04 -7.86 0.48
N ASP A 91 3.11 -7.31 1.25
CA ASP A 91 2.90 -7.77 2.61
C ASP A 91 2.31 -9.18 2.66
N ILE A 92 1.44 -9.53 1.71
CA ILE A 92 0.95 -10.90 1.56
C ILE A 92 2.13 -11.87 1.39
N GLU A 93 3.11 -11.52 0.55
CA GLU A 93 4.27 -12.37 0.32
C GLU A 93 5.25 -12.37 1.49
N ARG A 94 5.35 -11.24 2.21
CA ARG A 94 6.16 -11.20 3.43
C ARG A 94 5.63 -12.19 4.46
N GLU A 95 4.32 -12.23 4.65
CA GLU A 95 3.70 -13.21 5.58
C GLU A 95 3.96 -14.64 5.16
N ALA A 96 3.97 -14.90 3.86
CA ALA A 96 4.25 -16.22 3.32
C ALA A 96 5.74 -16.59 3.37
N GLY A 97 6.61 -15.65 3.72
CA GLY A 97 8.04 -15.89 3.82
C GLY A 97 8.78 -15.84 2.48
N HIS A 98 8.20 -15.25 1.45
CA HIS A 98 8.79 -15.24 0.11
C HIS A 98 9.64 -14.01 -0.18
N PHE A 99 9.11 -12.82 0.04
CA PHE A 99 9.83 -11.56 -0.15
C PHE A 99 9.08 -10.41 0.54
N ASP A 100 9.77 -9.31 0.76
CA ASP A 100 9.19 -8.09 1.34
C ASP A 100 9.39 -6.89 0.40
N ILE A 101 8.99 -5.71 0.86
CA ILE A 101 9.09 -4.49 0.05
C ILE A 101 10.54 -4.11 -0.24
N ASP A 102 11.46 -4.39 0.66
CA ASP A 102 12.87 -4.10 0.44
C ASP A 102 13.44 -5.00 -0.67
N ASP A 103 12.99 -6.25 -0.74
CA ASP A 103 13.37 -7.16 -1.82
C ASP A 103 12.85 -6.67 -3.18
N VAL A 104 11.62 -6.16 -3.19
CA VAL A 104 11.03 -5.57 -4.40
C VAL A 104 11.85 -4.38 -4.87
N ALA A 105 12.20 -3.49 -3.96
CA ALA A 105 13.02 -2.32 -4.25
C ALA A 105 14.41 -2.72 -4.76
N ASP A 106 15.04 -3.68 -4.11
CA ASP A 106 16.36 -4.19 -4.50
C ASP A 106 16.34 -4.74 -5.93
N ALA A 107 15.38 -5.59 -6.24
CA ALA A 107 15.24 -6.15 -7.58
C ALA A 107 15.03 -5.08 -8.64
N ALA A 108 14.20 -4.09 -8.36
CA ALA A 108 13.95 -2.98 -9.29
C ALA A 108 15.20 -2.14 -9.51
N CYS A 109 15.92 -1.82 -8.44
CA CYS A 109 17.14 -1.03 -8.53
C CYS A 109 18.22 -1.75 -9.34
N LYS A 110 18.42 -3.02 -9.08
CA LYS A 110 19.40 -3.82 -9.83
C LYS A 110 19.08 -3.86 -11.31
N LYS A 111 17.81 -4.03 -11.64
CA LYS A 111 17.36 -4.02 -13.03
C LYS A 111 17.65 -2.68 -13.70
N LEU A 112 17.35 -1.58 -13.03
CA LEU A 112 17.61 -0.24 -13.55
C LEU A 112 19.11 0.02 -13.76
N VAL A 113 19.94 -0.37 -12.81
CA VAL A 113 21.39 -0.21 -12.90
C VAL A 113 21.93 -0.99 -14.09
N TYR A 114 21.48 -2.22 -14.29
CA TYR A 114 21.93 -3.04 -15.42
C TYR A 114 21.52 -2.50 -16.77
N ARG A 115 20.35 -1.81 -16.86
CA ARG A 115 19.85 -1.29 -18.13
C ARG A 115 20.40 0.09 -18.49
N HIS A 116 20.96 0.78 -17.55
CA HIS A 116 21.45 2.13 -17.73
C HIS A 116 22.93 2.26 -17.33
#